data_5519f5d0bc7cd455f075e918f2c7f1b9
#
_entry.id   5519f5d0bc7cd455f075e918f2c7f1b9
#
_cell.length_a   1.000
_cell.length_b   1.000
_cell.length_c   1.000
_cell.angle_alpha   90.00
_cell.angle_beta   90.00
_cell.angle_gamma   90.00
#
_symmetry.space_group_name_H-M   'P 1'
#
loop_
_entity.id
_entity.type
_entity.pdbx_description
1 polymer ?
#
loop_
_entity_poly.entity_id
_entity_poly.type
_entity_poly.pdbx_seq_one_letter_code
_entity_poly.pdbx_strand_id
1 'polypeptide(L)'
;MPNATEMDVGSVGSLWRYPIKSMMGEELNAIAVTERGLLGDRAYALMDRSTGKVASAKNPRKWRNLLEFAATYTKPPRLGEKFPPVQITLPENTIVTTEQGDIDRILSAALGREVTLSTSAPKAPTLEEYWPDVEGLDHRETVTEEEMPPETFFDFAVVHVLTTATIDRLRELYPEGRFEVRRFRPNIVVEPASDERDFIENSWIGRTLTLGDEVRLSITGPCPRCVMTTLPQGDLPKDVGILRTAAQHNQAHVGVYATVLQGGMVRRGDPVRLQ
;
A
#
# COMPACT_ATOMS: atom_id res chain seq x y z
N MET A 1 2.33 36.34 7.60
CA MET A 1 3.14 35.22 8.15
C MET A 1 4.29 35.01 7.18
N PRO A 2 5.56 34.87 7.61
CA PRO A 2 6.63 34.56 6.66
C PRO A 2 6.27 33.26 5.95
N ASN A 3 6.37 33.24 4.62
CA ASN A 3 6.25 32.02 3.84
C ASN A 3 7.28 31.01 4.38
N ALA A 4 6.83 29.90 4.89
CA ALA A 4 7.73 28.80 5.19
C ALA A 4 8.49 28.50 3.88
N THR A 5 9.82 28.49 3.95
CA THR A 5 10.65 28.25 2.77
C THR A 5 10.43 26.81 2.32
N GLU A 6 9.84 26.61 1.17
CA GLU A 6 9.73 25.29 0.54
C GLU A 6 11.15 24.76 0.22
N MET A 7 11.43 23.57 0.64
CA MET A 7 12.69 22.88 0.36
C MET A 7 12.43 21.79 -0.69
N ASP A 8 13.14 21.83 -1.80
CA ASP A 8 13.13 20.76 -2.79
C ASP A 8 13.76 19.49 -2.15
N VAL A 9 13.01 18.40 -2.14
CA VAL A 9 13.44 17.12 -1.57
C VAL A 9 13.52 16.01 -2.63
N GLY A 10 13.17 16.28 -3.87
CA GLY A 10 13.28 15.32 -4.97
C GLY A 10 12.15 15.38 -5.97
N SER A 11 11.88 14.28 -6.61
CA SER A 11 10.82 14.13 -7.62
C SER A 11 10.02 12.84 -7.41
N VAL A 12 8.83 12.79 -7.99
CA VAL A 12 7.99 11.59 -8.01
C VAL A 12 8.62 10.54 -8.94
N GLY A 13 9.21 9.50 -8.39
CA GLY A 13 9.84 8.41 -9.13
C GLY A 13 8.85 7.40 -9.69
N SER A 14 7.89 6.97 -8.88
CA SER A 14 6.80 6.09 -9.32
C SER A 14 5.52 6.29 -8.53
N LEU A 15 4.40 5.92 -9.16
CA LEU A 15 3.04 6.00 -8.60
C LEU A 15 2.38 4.63 -8.67
N TRP A 16 1.75 4.22 -7.59
CA TRP A 16 1.15 2.90 -7.46
C TRP A 16 -0.29 2.97 -6.98
N ARG A 17 -1.14 2.17 -7.59
CA ARG A 17 -2.53 1.98 -7.17
C ARG A 17 -2.81 0.50 -6.95
N TYR A 18 -3.59 0.20 -5.93
CA TYR A 18 -4.00 -1.15 -5.56
C TYR A 18 -5.53 -1.21 -5.53
N PRO A 19 -6.20 -1.45 -6.65
CA PRO A 19 -7.66 -1.39 -6.74
C PRO A 19 -8.38 -2.26 -5.70
N ILE A 20 -7.82 -3.47 -5.44
CA ILE A 20 -8.36 -4.43 -4.48
C ILE A 20 -7.35 -4.63 -3.33
N LYS A 21 -7.85 -4.52 -2.10
CA LYS A 21 -7.03 -4.75 -0.90
C LYS A 21 -6.31 -6.10 -0.95
N SER A 22 -5.04 -6.12 -0.56
CA SER A 22 -4.18 -7.31 -0.48
C SER A 22 -3.87 -8.03 -1.80
N MET A 23 -4.31 -7.54 -2.95
CA MET A 23 -3.85 -8.01 -4.26
C MET A 23 -2.71 -7.14 -4.77
N MET A 24 -1.90 -7.65 -5.72
CA MET A 24 -0.90 -6.85 -6.43
C MET A 24 -1.62 -5.75 -7.22
N GLY A 25 -0.96 -4.59 -7.34
CA GLY A 25 -1.52 -3.41 -8.00
C GLY A 25 -0.87 -3.08 -9.33
N GLU A 26 -1.00 -1.84 -9.73
CA GLU A 26 -0.53 -1.29 -10.99
C GLU A 26 0.35 -0.06 -10.79
N GLU A 27 1.41 0.05 -11.57
CA GLU A 27 2.24 1.25 -11.67
C GLU A 27 1.63 2.23 -12.69
N LEU A 28 1.66 3.52 -12.39
CA LEU A 28 1.02 4.56 -13.19
C LEU A 28 1.97 5.71 -13.49
N ASN A 29 1.76 6.38 -14.62
CA ASN A 29 2.49 7.62 -14.95
C ASN A 29 1.83 8.88 -14.37
N ALA A 30 0.53 8.84 -14.11
CA ALA A 30 -0.23 9.93 -13.50
C ALA A 30 -1.46 9.39 -12.78
N ILE A 31 -1.89 10.09 -11.73
CA ILE A 31 -3.10 9.76 -10.99
C ILE A 31 -3.70 10.99 -10.32
N ALA A 32 -5.03 11.05 -10.27
CA ALA A 32 -5.73 12.04 -9.46
C ALA A 32 -5.67 11.65 -7.98
N VAL A 33 -5.37 12.62 -7.12
CA VAL A 33 -5.40 12.53 -5.66
C VAL A 33 -6.63 13.27 -5.17
N THR A 34 -7.37 12.67 -4.26
CA THR A 34 -8.59 13.19 -3.65
C THR A 34 -8.43 13.18 -2.12
N GLU A 35 -9.36 13.76 -1.39
CA GLU A 35 -9.40 13.67 0.08
C GLU A 35 -9.40 12.21 0.58
N ARG A 36 -9.85 11.26 -0.26
CA ARG A 36 -9.87 9.82 0.02
C ARG A 36 -8.60 9.08 -0.44
N GLY A 37 -7.52 9.80 -0.78
CA GLY A 37 -6.28 9.22 -1.31
C GLY A 37 -6.27 9.16 -2.84
N LEU A 38 -5.49 8.25 -3.40
CA LEU A 38 -5.36 8.08 -4.85
C LEU A 38 -6.64 7.50 -5.44
N LEU A 39 -7.11 8.09 -6.54
CA LEU A 39 -8.40 7.74 -7.14
C LEU A 39 -8.46 6.25 -7.55
N GLY A 40 -9.40 5.53 -6.93
CA GLY A 40 -9.59 4.10 -7.16
C GLY A 40 -8.64 3.17 -6.38
N ASP A 41 -7.84 3.71 -5.48
CA ASP A 41 -7.00 2.91 -4.59
C ASP A 41 -7.83 2.27 -3.47
N ARG A 42 -7.65 0.95 -3.22
CA ARG A 42 -8.43 0.14 -2.24
C ARG A 42 -9.95 0.38 -2.32
N ALA A 43 -10.45 0.57 -3.57
CA ALA A 43 -11.89 0.73 -3.80
C ALA A 43 -12.69 -0.56 -3.57
N TYR A 44 -12.01 -1.70 -3.56
CA TYR A 44 -12.58 -3.03 -3.35
C TYR A 44 -11.82 -3.79 -2.28
N ALA A 45 -12.53 -4.70 -1.60
CA ALA A 45 -11.93 -5.74 -0.78
C ALA A 45 -12.74 -7.03 -0.82
N LEU A 46 -12.12 -8.13 -0.45
CA LEU A 46 -12.81 -9.39 -0.20
C LEU A 46 -13.28 -9.43 1.25
N MET A 47 -14.54 -9.78 1.45
CA MET A 47 -15.13 -10.01 2.77
C MET A 47 -15.20 -11.51 3.03
N ASP A 48 -14.63 -11.98 4.13
CA ASP A 48 -14.78 -13.36 4.59
C ASP A 48 -16.22 -13.62 5.01
N ARG A 49 -16.93 -14.48 4.30
CA ARG A 49 -18.35 -14.77 4.59
C ARG A 49 -18.57 -15.44 5.92
N SER A 50 -17.57 -16.14 6.45
CA SER A 50 -17.68 -16.84 7.74
C SER A 50 -17.57 -15.92 8.95
N THR A 51 -16.83 -14.82 8.83
CA THR A 51 -16.51 -13.92 9.95
C THR A 51 -17.01 -12.49 9.76
N GLY A 52 -17.33 -12.09 8.52
CA GLY A 52 -17.64 -10.71 8.16
C GLY A 52 -16.43 -9.78 8.14
N LYS A 53 -15.24 -10.29 8.39
CA LYS A 53 -13.99 -9.51 8.39
C LYS A 53 -13.46 -9.28 6.98
N VAL A 54 -12.63 -8.26 6.83
CA VAL A 54 -11.92 -7.99 5.58
C VAL A 54 -10.79 -9.00 5.39
N ALA A 55 -10.76 -9.70 4.26
CA ALA A 55 -9.68 -10.61 3.92
C ALA A 55 -8.38 -9.84 3.71
N SER A 56 -7.33 -10.26 4.39
CA SER A 56 -6.04 -9.56 4.35
C SER A 56 -4.86 -10.52 4.29
N ALA A 57 -3.91 -10.23 3.40
CA ALA A 57 -2.63 -10.95 3.35
C ALA A 57 -1.77 -10.73 4.62
N LYS A 58 -2.19 -9.87 5.54
CA LYS A 58 -1.60 -9.77 6.88
C LYS A 58 -1.80 -11.05 7.71
N ASN A 59 -2.78 -11.90 7.37
CA ASN A 59 -2.88 -13.26 7.92
C ASN A 59 -2.64 -14.32 6.84
N PRO A 60 -1.37 -14.61 6.47
CA PRO A 60 -1.02 -15.59 5.44
C PRO A 60 -1.34 -17.03 5.84
N ARG A 61 -1.60 -17.30 7.12
CA ARG A 61 -2.08 -18.63 7.58
C ARG A 61 -3.50 -18.90 7.08
N LYS A 62 -4.30 -17.85 6.95
CA LYS A 62 -5.68 -17.89 6.48
C LYS A 62 -5.81 -17.57 4.98
N TRP A 63 -5.04 -16.60 4.48
CA TRP A 63 -5.11 -16.04 3.12
C TRP A 63 -3.78 -16.23 2.39
N ARG A 64 -3.41 -17.49 2.12
CA ARG A 64 -2.05 -17.89 1.71
C ARG A 64 -1.56 -17.27 0.41
N ASN A 65 -2.46 -17.03 -0.55
CA ASN A 65 -2.12 -16.65 -1.92
C ASN A 65 -2.72 -15.31 -2.38
N LEU A 66 -3.23 -14.46 -1.48
CA LEU A 66 -3.81 -13.16 -1.88
C LEU A 66 -2.84 -12.27 -2.67
N LEU A 67 -1.53 -12.33 -2.39
CA LEU A 67 -0.51 -11.58 -3.13
C LEU A 67 -0.12 -12.20 -4.46
N GLU A 68 -0.67 -13.36 -4.82
CA GLU A 68 -0.51 -13.97 -6.15
C GLU A 68 -1.57 -13.46 -7.13
N PHE A 69 -2.65 -12.81 -6.64
CA PHE A 69 -3.64 -12.13 -7.46
C PHE A 69 -3.13 -10.73 -7.83
N ALA A 70 -3.42 -10.28 -9.05
CA ALA A 70 -3.17 -8.91 -9.50
C ALA A 70 -4.48 -8.24 -9.92
N ALA A 71 -4.60 -6.95 -9.60
CA ALA A 71 -5.80 -6.17 -9.88
C ALA A 71 -5.44 -4.88 -10.62
N THR A 72 -6.07 -4.63 -11.76
CA THR A 72 -5.89 -3.43 -12.56
C THR A 72 -7.22 -2.94 -13.09
N TYR A 73 -7.41 -1.63 -13.23
CA TYR A 73 -8.61 -1.12 -13.88
C TYR A 73 -8.58 -1.36 -15.39
N THR A 74 -9.72 -1.71 -15.98
CA THR A 74 -9.85 -1.88 -17.45
C THR A 74 -9.68 -0.57 -18.21
N LYS A 75 -9.92 0.57 -17.56
CA LYS A 75 -9.72 1.94 -18.03
C LYS A 75 -9.36 2.83 -16.83
N PRO A 76 -8.65 3.95 -17.02
CA PRO A 76 -8.40 4.87 -15.92
C PRO A 76 -9.70 5.39 -15.29
N PRO A 77 -9.86 5.29 -13.97
CA PRO A 77 -10.96 5.94 -13.24
C PRO A 77 -10.97 7.45 -13.45
N ARG A 78 -12.16 8.06 -13.46
CA ARG A 78 -12.35 9.51 -13.57
C ARG A 78 -13.15 10.03 -12.39
N LEU A 79 -12.82 11.23 -11.94
CA LEU A 79 -13.54 11.91 -10.87
C LEU A 79 -15.00 12.14 -11.27
N GLY A 80 -15.92 11.85 -10.33
CA GLY A 80 -17.36 12.04 -10.55
C GLY A 80 -18.02 10.97 -11.41
N GLU A 81 -17.28 10.00 -11.93
CA GLU A 81 -17.82 8.88 -12.70
C GLU A 81 -17.84 7.58 -11.87
N LYS A 82 -18.71 6.63 -12.25
CA LYS A 82 -18.66 5.27 -11.73
C LYS A 82 -17.32 4.65 -12.11
N PHE A 83 -16.67 3.97 -11.17
CA PHE A 83 -15.41 3.31 -11.46
C PHE A 83 -15.57 2.25 -12.56
N PRO A 84 -14.61 2.19 -13.50
CA PRO A 84 -14.56 1.10 -14.48
C PRO A 84 -14.42 -0.26 -13.79
N PRO A 85 -14.74 -1.36 -14.48
CA PRO A 85 -14.45 -2.68 -13.97
C PRO A 85 -12.96 -2.86 -13.65
N VAL A 86 -12.69 -3.66 -12.63
CA VAL A 86 -11.33 -4.12 -12.31
C VAL A 86 -11.13 -5.51 -12.92
N GLN A 87 -10.07 -5.67 -13.67
CA GLN A 87 -9.56 -6.94 -14.13
C GLN A 87 -8.75 -7.58 -13.01
N ILE A 88 -9.03 -8.83 -12.70
CA ILE A 88 -8.31 -9.61 -11.69
C ILE A 88 -7.63 -10.76 -12.41
N THR A 89 -6.31 -10.83 -12.30
CA THR A 89 -5.52 -11.98 -12.74
C THR A 89 -5.34 -12.93 -11.57
N LEU A 90 -5.78 -14.16 -11.71
CA LEU A 90 -5.66 -15.23 -10.73
C LEU A 90 -4.25 -15.86 -10.78
N PRO A 91 -3.84 -16.63 -9.76
CA PRO A 91 -2.50 -17.26 -9.73
C PRO A 91 -2.17 -18.11 -10.96
N GLU A 92 -3.16 -18.78 -11.56
CA GLU A 92 -3.01 -19.59 -12.80
C GLU A 92 -3.10 -18.75 -14.08
N ASN A 93 -3.00 -17.43 -14.01
CA ASN A 93 -3.12 -16.46 -15.10
C ASN A 93 -4.51 -16.40 -15.76
N THR A 94 -5.54 -16.99 -15.17
CA THR A 94 -6.92 -16.75 -15.61
C THR A 94 -7.32 -15.32 -15.28
N ILE A 95 -7.96 -14.65 -16.23
CA ILE A 95 -8.40 -13.27 -16.10
C ILE A 95 -9.91 -13.23 -15.95
N VAL A 96 -10.37 -12.55 -14.89
CA VAL A 96 -11.78 -12.30 -14.61
C VAL A 96 -12.01 -10.79 -14.35
N THR A 97 -13.26 -10.35 -14.32
CA THR A 97 -13.58 -8.94 -14.03
C THR A 97 -14.60 -8.82 -12.91
N THR A 98 -14.58 -7.69 -12.22
CA THR A 98 -15.51 -7.39 -11.11
C THR A 98 -16.98 -7.30 -11.54
N GLU A 99 -17.28 -7.26 -12.83
CA GLU A 99 -18.66 -7.24 -13.36
C GLU A 99 -19.21 -8.64 -13.70
N GLN A 100 -18.39 -9.70 -13.61
CA GLN A 100 -18.88 -11.05 -13.81
C GLN A 100 -19.86 -11.46 -12.72
N GLY A 101 -21.03 -11.96 -13.11
CA GLY A 101 -22.09 -12.30 -12.16
C GLY A 101 -21.75 -13.42 -11.18
N ASP A 102 -20.70 -14.21 -11.45
CA ASP A 102 -20.23 -15.30 -10.61
C ASP A 102 -18.83 -15.03 -9.99
N ILE A 103 -18.41 -13.78 -9.94
CA ILE A 103 -17.08 -13.39 -9.46
C ILE A 103 -16.78 -13.90 -8.05
N ASP A 104 -17.75 -13.82 -7.14
CA ASP A 104 -17.60 -14.32 -5.75
C ASP A 104 -17.32 -15.83 -5.73
N ARG A 105 -18.01 -16.60 -6.56
CA ARG A 105 -17.79 -18.05 -6.68
C ARG A 105 -16.39 -18.37 -7.21
N ILE A 106 -15.94 -17.63 -8.22
CA ILE A 106 -14.61 -17.82 -8.82
C ILE A 106 -13.53 -17.49 -7.78
N LEU A 107 -13.61 -16.34 -7.11
CA LEU A 107 -12.65 -15.93 -6.09
C LEU A 107 -12.66 -16.86 -4.89
N SER A 108 -13.85 -17.31 -4.45
CA SER A 108 -13.98 -18.30 -3.37
C SER A 108 -13.28 -19.62 -3.72
N ALA A 109 -13.47 -20.11 -4.94
CA ALA A 109 -12.82 -21.34 -5.40
C ALA A 109 -11.28 -21.19 -5.46
N ALA A 110 -10.78 -20.07 -6.01
CA ALA A 110 -9.34 -19.80 -6.11
C ALA A 110 -8.66 -19.63 -4.74
N LEU A 111 -9.37 -19.10 -3.74
CA LEU A 111 -8.88 -18.90 -2.37
C LEU A 111 -9.13 -20.10 -1.45
N GLY A 112 -9.99 -21.05 -1.87
CA GLY A 112 -10.44 -22.17 -1.02
C GLY A 112 -11.26 -21.72 0.19
N ARG A 113 -11.89 -20.55 0.13
CA ARG A 113 -12.71 -19.93 1.19
C ARG A 113 -13.83 -19.10 0.61
N GLU A 114 -14.99 -19.14 1.25
CA GLU A 114 -16.13 -18.34 0.88
C GLU A 114 -15.88 -16.84 1.10
N VAL A 115 -15.83 -16.08 0.03
CA VAL A 115 -15.65 -14.62 0.05
C VAL A 115 -16.71 -13.92 -0.78
N THR A 116 -16.91 -12.64 -0.50
CA THR A 116 -17.71 -11.71 -1.31
C THR A 116 -16.83 -10.52 -1.68
N LEU A 117 -16.77 -10.16 -2.94
CA LEU A 117 -16.11 -8.94 -3.40
C LEU A 117 -17.02 -7.74 -3.09
N SER A 118 -16.52 -6.79 -2.30
CA SER A 118 -17.28 -5.62 -1.87
C SER A 118 -16.64 -4.31 -2.32
N THR A 119 -17.50 -3.35 -2.68
CA THR A 119 -17.16 -1.94 -2.92
C THR A 119 -17.55 -1.04 -1.74
N SER A 120 -18.25 -1.61 -0.76
CA SER A 120 -18.74 -0.88 0.41
C SER A 120 -18.09 -1.46 1.66
N ALA A 121 -17.26 -0.69 2.31
CA ALA A 121 -16.67 -1.09 3.57
C ALA A 121 -17.69 -0.98 4.71
N PRO A 122 -17.65 -1.89 5.70
CA PRO A 122 -18.45 -1.79 6.91
C PRO A 122 -18.20 -0.46 7.66
N LYS A 123 -19.13 -0.08 8.55
CA LYS A 123 -18.92 1.07 9.44
C LYS A 123 -17.76 0.88 10.40
N ALA A 124 -17.53 -0.35 10.85
CA ALA A 124 -16.40 -0.74 11.70
C ALA A 124 -15.74 -1.98 11.08
N PRO A 125 -14.93 -1.80 10.02
CA PRO A 125 -14.25 -2.92 9.39
C PRO A 125 -13.11 -3.40 10.27
N THR A 126 -12.92 -4.72 10.34
CA THR A 126 -11.78 -5.34 11.03
C THR A 126 -11.08 -6.34 10.11
N LEU A 127 -9.83 -6.62 10.41
CA LEU A 127 -9.03 -7.65 9.76
C LEU A 127 -8.24 -8.45 10.81
N GLU A 128 -7.66 -9.56 10.37
CA GLU A 128 -6.75 -10.34 11.19
C GLU A 128 -5.31 -10.12 10.71
N GLU A 129 -4.39 -9.89 11.66
CA GLU A 129 -2.96 -9.74 11.42
C GLU A 129 -2.17 -10.83 12.16
N TYR A 130 -1.34 -11.57 11.42
CA TYR A 130 -0.39 -12.53 11.99
C TYR A 130 0.96 -11.86 12.22
N TRP A 131 1.47 -12.01 13.42
CA TRP A 131 2.76 -11.50 13.84
C TRP A 131 3.79 -12.64 13.82
N PRO A 132 4.81 -12.57 12.92
CA PRO A 132 5.86 -13.58 12.88
C PRO A 132 6.80 -13.44 14.06
N ASP A 133 7.62 -14.49 14.30
CA ASP A 133 8.68 -14.44 15.31
C ASP A 133 9.86 -13.58 14.83
N VAL A 134 9.71 -12.26 14.97
CA VAL A 134 10.73 -11.26 14.68
C VAL A 134 10.88 -10.36 15.90
N GLU A 135 12.11 -10.25 16.39
CA GLU A 135 12.46 -9.36 17.50
C GLU A 135 12.22 -7.89 17.12
N GLY A 136 11.66 -7.12 18.06
CA GLY A 136 11.32 -5.70 17.86
C GLY A 136 9.91 -5.45 17.33
N LEU A 137 9.09 -6.50 17.11
CA LEU A 137 7.66 -6.35 16.85
C LEU A 137 6.85 -6.31 18.15
N ASP A 138 5.69 -5.65 18.14
CA ASP A 138 4.80 -5.53 19.31
C ASP A 138 4.24 -6.86 19.77
N HIS A 139 4.05 -7.80 18.83
CA HIS A 139 3.58 -9.16 19.10
C HIS A 139 4.45 -10.19 18.37
N ARG A 140 4.45 -11.45 18.84
CA ARG A 140 5.21 -12.56 18.22
C ARG A 140 4.37 -13.83 18.25
N GLU A 141 4.44 -14.61 17.16
CA GLU A 141 3.77 -15.93 16.99
C GLU A 141 2.27 -15.94 17.33
N THR A 142 1.57 -14.82 17.11
CA THR A 142 0.15 -14.69 17.41
C THR A 142 -0.63 -14.05 16.25
N VAL A 143 -1.95 -14.09 16.33
CA VAL A 143 -2.87 -13.39 15.43
C VAL A 143 -3.68 -12.42 16.29
N THR A 144 -3.66 -11.15 15.88
CA THR A 144 -4.49 -10.09 16.47
C THR A 144 -5.63 -9.72 15.54
N GLU A 145 -6.66 -9.08 16.08
CA GLU A 145 -7.70 -8.42 15.32
C GLU A 145 -7.41 -6.91 15.32
N GLU A 146 -7.39 -6.34 14.12
CA GLU A 146 -7.07 -4.93 13.94
C GLU A 146 -8.29 -4.19 13.41
N GLU A 147 -8.60 -3.04 14.02
CA GLU A 147 -9.60 -2.11 13.53
C GLU A 147 -9.04 -1.34 12.33
N MET A 148 -9.90 -1.08 11.36
CA MET A 148 -9.59 -0.29 10.18
C MET A 148 -10.34 1.05 10.22
N PRO A 149 -9.87 2.09 9.54
CA PRO A 149 -10.62 3.34 9.44
C PRO A 149 -12.04 3.12 8.92
N PRO A 150 -13.05 3.72 9.57
CA PRO A 150 -14.45 3.51 9.23
C PRO A 150 -14.76 3.74 7.75
N GLU A 151 -15.62 2.89 7.18
CA GLU A 151 -16.11 3.03 5.80
C GLU A 151 -15.00 3.03 4.73
N THR A 152 -13.84 2.43 5.03
CA THR A 152 -12.70 2.30 4.11
C THR A 152 -12.13 0.90 4.09
N PHE A 153 -11.29 0.61 3.07
CA PHE A 153 -10.50 -0.61 3.01
C PHE A 153 -8.99 -0.34 3.23
N PHE A 154 -8.63 0.86 3.69
CA PHE A 154 -7.27 1.16 4.10
C PHE A 154 -6.94 0.51 5.44
N ASP A 155 -5.65 0.20 5.67
CA ASP A 155 -5.23 -0.34 6.97
C ASP A 155 -5.15 0.76 8.02
N PHE A 156 -4.66 1.96 7.64
CA PHE A 156 -4.40 3.07 8.54
C PHE A 156 -4.64 4.42 7.87
N ALA A 157 -3.86 4.73 6.85
CA ALA A 157 -3.90 6.01 6.15
C ALA A 157 -4.18 5.83 4.66
N VAL A 158 -4.66 6.90 4.03
CA VAL A 158 -5.08 6.89 2.63
C VAL A 158 -3.93 7.04 1.63
N VAL A 159 -2.75 7.46 2.10
CA VAL A 159 -1.54 7.58 1.28
C VAL A 159 -0.32 7.04 2.04
N HIS A 160 0.47 6.23 1.37
CA HIS A 160 1.79 5.77 1.82
C HIS A 160 2.85 6.34 0.88
N VAL A 161 3.79 7.11 1.44
CA VAL A 161 4.93 7.69 0.74
C VAL A 161 6.20 6.96 1.17
N LEU A 162 7.06 6.62 0.21
CA LEU A 162 8.32 5.92 0.41
C LEU A 162 9.40 6.60 -0.42
N THR A 163 10.64 6.64 0.04
CA THR A 163 11.78 7.13 -0.75
C THR A 163 12.63 5.99 -1.31
N THR A 164 13.30 6.24 -2.44
CA THR A 164 14.32 5.29 -2.94
C THR A 164 15.53 5.23 -2.02
N ALA A 165 15.84 6.31 -1.28
CA ALA A 165 16.89 6.34 -0.26
C ALA A 165 16.69 5.26 0.81
N THR A 166 15.47 5.11 1.33
CA THR A 166 15.10 4.05 2.28
C THR A 166 15.28 2.66 1.68
N ILE A 167 14.86 2.45 0.44
CA ILE A 167 15.07 1.16 -0.25
C ILE A 167 16.55 0.84 -0.39
N ASP A 168 17.37 1.81 -0.79
CA ASP A 168 18.79 1.63 -0.97
C ASP A 168 19.51 1.41 0.37
N ARG A 169 19.07 2.11 1.43
CA ARG A 169 19.57 1.87 2.78
C ARG A 169 19.29 0.44 3.26
N LEU A 170 18.10 -0.07 3.05
CA LEU A 170 17.72 -1.44 3.39
C LEU A 170 18.53 -2.48 2.60
N ARG A 171 18.85 -2.21 1.33
CA ARG A 171 19.73 -3.06 0.49
C ARG A 171 21.16 -3.09 1.01
N GLU A 172 21.68 -1.97 1.51
CA GLU A 172 23.00 -1.92 2.13
C GLU A 172 23.05 -2.73 3.43
N LEU A 173 21.98 -2.65 4.24
CA LEU A 173 21.89 -3.35 5.53
C LEU A 173 21.71 -4.86 5.40
N TYR A 174 21.08 -5.32 4.30
CA TYR A 174 20.89 -6.74 4.01
C TYR A 174 20.99 -6.97 2.50
N PRO A 175 22.23 -7.11 1.95
CA PRO A 175 22.47 -7.20 0.51
C PRO A 175 21.84 -8.40 -0.20
N GLU A 176 21.61 -9.51 0.52
CA GLU A 176 20.95 -10.70 -0.01
C GLU A 176 19.43 -10.50 -0.17
N GLY A 177 18.85 -9.52 0.54
CA GLY A 177 17.42 -9.23 0.55
C GLY A 177 16.98 -8.51 -0.72
N ARG A 178 15.94 -9.00 -1.38
CA ARG A 178 15.34 -8.30 -2.52
C ARG A 178 14.36 -7.23 -2.01
N PHE A 179 14.90 -6.04 -1.66
CA PHE A 179 14.12 -4.87 -1.28
C PHE A 179 13.61 -4.16 -2.54
N GLU A 180 12.39 -4.49 -2.94
CA GLU A 180 11.69 -3.87 -4.06
C GLU A 180 10.47 -3.11 -3.56
N VAL A 181 10.16 -1.99 -4.21
CA VAL A 181 9.05 -1.09 -3.88
C VAL A 181 7.73 -1.85 -3.64
N ARG A 182 7.41 -2.82 -4.52
CA ARG A 182 6.17 -3.60 -4.44
C ARG A 182 5.97 -4.37 -3.13
N ARG A 183 7.07 -4.76 -2.41
CA ARG A 183 6.96 -5.40 -1.08
C ARG A 183 6.31 -4.50 -0.05
N PHE A 184 6.55 -3.20 -0.17
CA PHE A 184 6.09 -2.19 0.78
C PHE A 184 4.78 -1.54 0.38
N ARG A 185 4.35 -1.71 -0.87
CA ARG A 185 3.05 -1.25 -1.39
C ARG A 185 2.81 0.26 -1.17
N PRO A 186 3.77 1.14 -1.48
CA PRO A 186 3.55 2.57 -1.39
C PRO A 186 2.58 3.03 -2.49
N ASN A 187 2.01 4.22 -2.30
CA ASN A 187 1.27 4.91 -3.34
C ASN A 187 2.19 5.84 -4.15
N ILE A 188 3.13 6.48 -3.47
CA ILE A 188 4.04 7.46 -4.05
C ILE A 188 5.46 7.09 -3.63
N VAL A 189 6.34 6.95 -4.60
CA VAL A 189 7.77 6.77 -4.37
C VAL A 189 8.47 8.05 -4.79
N VAL A 190 9.27 8.60 -3.88
CA VAL A 190 10.06 9.81 -4.12
C VAL A 190 11.51 9.41 -4.41
N GLU A 191 12.06 9.91 -5.50
CA GLU A 191 13.49 9.90 -5.79
C GLU A 191 14.09 11.17 -5.17
N PRO A 192 14.95 11.05 -4.13
CA PRO A 192 15.53 12.22 -3.47
C PRO A 192 16.40 13.05 -4.40
N ALA A 193 16.50 14.34 -4.11
CA ALA A 193 17.41 15.25 -4.81
C ALA A 193 18.90 15.03 -4.42
N SER A 194 19.16 14.30 -3.33
CA SER A 194 20.49 13.96 -2.85
C SER A 194 20.76 12.46 -2.98
N ASP A 195 22.04 12.08 -3.02
CA ASP A 195 22.48 10.67 -3.00
C ASP A 195 22.47 10.06 -1.59
N GLU A 196 21.83 10.70 -0.61
CA GLU A 196 21.72 10.22 0.75
C GLU A 196 20.94 8.89 0.79
N ARG A 197 21.52 7.91 1.50
CA ARG A 197 20.91 6.59 1.70
C ARG A 197 20.61 6.40 3.17
N ASP A 198 19.41 6.81 3.57
CA ASP A 198 18.90 6.66 4.93
C ASP A 198 17.36 6.68 4.90
N PHE A 199 16.73 6.53 6.06
CA PHE A 199 15.28 6.62 6.27
C PHE A 199 14.85 8.10 6.31
N ILE A 200 15.18 8.84 5.24
CA ILE A 200 15.08 10.31 5.20
C ILE A 200 13.65 10.82 5.38
N GLU A 201 12.64 10.09 4.90
CA GLU A 201 11.24 10.46 5.04
C GLU A 201 10.76 10.46 6.49
N ASN A 202 11.47 9.84 7.43
CA ASN A 202 11.14 9.92 8.86
C ASN A 202 11.18 11.37 9.36
N SER A 203 12.09 12.19 8.80
CA SER A 203 12.21 13.61 9.13
C SER A 203 11.08 14.48 8.57
N TRP A 204 10.22 13.94 7.72
CA TRP A 204 9.09 14.63 7.12
C TRP A 204 7.83 14.59 7.99
N ILE A 205 7.82 13.77 9.04
CA ILE A 205 6.67 13.61 9.93
C ILE A 205 6.33 14.96 10.59
N GLY A 206 5.04 15.32 10.55
CA GLY A 206 4.51 16.60 11.03
C GLY A 206 4.64 17.75 10.04
N ARG A 207 5.19 17.50 8.84
CA ARG A 207 5.38 18.51 7.79
C ARG A 207 4.39 18.31 6.63
N THR A 208 4.34 19.31 5.75
CA THR A 208 3.55 19.26 4.52
C THR A 208 4.43 18.92 3.33
N LEU A 209 4.04 17.92 2.55
CA LEU A 209 4.68 17.54 1.30
C LEU A 209 3.85 18.04 0.13
N THR A 210 4.43 18.85 -0.75
CA THR A 210 3.81 19.33 -1.98
C THR A 210 4.32 18.50 -3.15
N LEU A 211 3.42 17.98 -3.99
CA LEU A 211 3.72 17.19 -5.18
C LEU A 211 3.23 17.94 -6.42
N GLY A 212 4.15 18.27 -7.32
CA GLY A 212 3.86 19.15 -8.44
C GLY A 212 3.40 20.54 -7.96
N ASP A 213 2.36 21.08 -8.62
CA ASP A 213 1.85 22.41 -8.32
C ASP A 213 0.59 22.39 -7.45
N GLU A 214 -0.11 21.27 -7.35
CA GLU A 214 -1.46 21.21 -6.78
C GLU A 214 -1.56 20.38 -5.51
N VAL A 215 -0.96 19.17 -5.51
CA VAL A 215 -1.22 18.18 -4.45
C VAL A 215 -0.43 18.52 -3.18
N ARG A 216 -1.14 18.55 -2.04
CA ARG A 216 -0.54 18.76 -0.73
C ARG A 216 -0.94 17.65 0.24
N LEU A 217 0.06 17.06 0.87
CA LEU A 217 -0.09 15.96 1.83
C LEU A 217 0.44 16.40 3.20
N SER A 218 -0.30 16.11 4.26
CA SER A 218 0.23 16.18 5.62
C SER A 218 0.82 14.83 5.99
N ILE A 219 2.11 14.80 6.33
CA ILE A 219 2.80 13.59 6.78
C ILE A 219 2.45 13.34 8.24
N THR A 220 1.74 12.26 8.52
CA THR A 220 1.10 12.04 9.83
C THR A 220 1.87 11.11 10.76
N GLY A 221 2.70 10.24 10.22
CA GLY A 221 3.46 9.30 11.03
C GLY A 221 4.23 8.28 10.20
N PRO A 222 5.02 7.42 10.86
CA PRO A 222 5.74 6.34 10.19
C PRO A 222 4.77 5.27 9.68
N CYS A 223 5.21 4.51 8.67
CA CYS A 223 4.46 3.36 8.17
C CYS A 223 5.01 2.05 8.75
N PRO A 224 4.39 1.47 9.81
CA PRO A 224 4.82 0.19 10.36
C PRO A 224 4.61 -0.94 9.36
N ARG A 225 5.56 -1.85 9.32
CA ARG A 225 5.53 -2.99 8.40
C ARG A 225 5.20 -4.27 9.13
N CYS A 226 4.50 -5.14 8.43
CA CYS A 226 4.02 -6.41 8.92
C CYS A 226 4.54 -7.58 8.06
N VAL A 227 4.07 -8.76 8.36
CA VAL A 227 4.43 -10.01 7.66
C VAL A 227 4.28 -9.95 6.14
N MET A 228 3.40 -9.10 5.60
CA MET A 228 3.17 -8.98 4.15
C MET A 228 4.47 -8.70 3.37
N THR A 229 5.40 -7.93 3.96
CA THR A 229 6.68 -7.61 3.30
C THR A 229 7.58 -8.83 3.11
N THR A 230 7.35 -9.88 3.89
CA THR A 230 8.13 -11.13 3.86
C THR A 230 7.57 -12.17 2.90
N LEU A 231 6.32 -11.99 2.43
CA LEU A 231 5.61 -12.99 1.63
C LEU A 231 6.11 -13.03 0.18
N PRO A 232 5.92 -14.16 -0.51
CA PRO A 232 6.14 -14.21 -1.95
C PRO A 232 5.23 -13.20 -2.68
N GLN A 233 5.76 -12.55 -3.73
CA GLN A 233 5.02 -11.59 -4.56
C GLN A 233 5.54 -11.69 -6.00
N GLY A 234 4.83 -12.41 -6.87
CA GLY A 234 5.32 -12.71 -8.21
C GLY A 234 6.65 -13.49 -8.15
N ASP A 235 7.73 -12.92 -8.69
CA ASP A 235 9.08 -13.51 -8.67
C ASP A 235 9.87 -13.25 -7.38
N LEU A 236 9.31 -12.49 -6.43
CA LEU A 236 9.96 -12.25 -5.14
C LEU A 236 9.74 -13.44 -4.20
N PRO A 237 10.82 -14.06 -3.68
CA PRO A 237 10.71 -15.18 -2.76
C PRO A 237 10.20 -14.74 -1.38
N LYS A 238 9.72 -15.70 -0.59
CA LYS A 238 9.51 -15.49 0.85
C LYS A 238 10.86 -15.19 1.51
N ASP A 239 10.90 -14.09 2.28
CA ASP A 239 12.11 -13.66 2.98
C ASP A 239 11.77 -12.89 4.26
N VAL A 240 11.96 -13.55 5.41
CA VAL A 240 11.72 -12.95 6.74
C VAL A 240 12.78 -11.88 7.07
N GLY A 241 13.96 -11.95 6.44
CA GLY A 241 15.04 -10.97 6.59
C GLY A 241 14.59 -9.55 6.22
N ILE A 242 13.65 -9.39 5.28
CA ILE A 242 13.09 -8.09 4.89
C ILE A 242 12.47 -7.35 6.09
N LEU A 243 11.58 -8.01 6.82
CA LEU A 243 10.92 -7.41 7.99
C LEU A 243 11.89 -7.29 9.18
N ARG A 244 12.76 -8.29 9.38
CA ARG A 244 13.77 -8.27 10.44
C ARG A 244 14.72 -7.08 10.28
N THR A 245 15.22 -6.81 9.07
CA THR A 245 16.09 -5.66 8.80
C THR A 245 15.40 -4.35 9.12
N ALA A 246 14.14 -4.19 8.69
CA ALA A 246 13.36 -2.99 9.02
C ALA A 246 13.13 -2.84 10.54
N ALA A 247 12.85 -3.95 11.25
CA ALA A 247 12.65 -3.95 12.70
C ALA A 247 13.92 -3.54 13.45
N GLN A 248 15.06 -4.10 13.07
CA GLN A 248 16.35 -3.84 13.72
C GLN A 248 16.89 -2.42 13.50
N HIS A 249 16.65 -1.83 12.34
CA HIS A 249 17.29 -0.58 11.93
C HIS A 249 16.34 0.63 11.89
N ASN A 250 15.03 0.42 11.85
CA ASN A 250 14.03 1.51 11.82
C ASN A 250 12.70 1.12 12.48
N GLN A 251 12.71 0.39 13.59
CA GLN A 251 11.51 0.04 14.38
C GLN A 251 10.39 -0.59 13.53
N ALA A 252 10.75 -1.41 12.54
CA ALA A 252 9.84 -1.95 11.54
C ALA A 252 9.12 -0.91 10.67
N HIS A 253 9.58 0.33 10.61
CA HIS A 253 8.99 1.38 9.77
C HIS A 253 9.69 1.43 8.41
N VAL A 254 8.90 1.50 7.32
CA VAL A 254 9.40 1.74 5.94
C VAL A 254 8.41 2.64 5.22
N GLY A 255 8.84 3.88 4.98
CA GLY A 255 7.99 4.95 4.48
C GLY A 255 7.16 5.64 5.56
N VAL A 256 6.33 6.58 5.15
CA VAL A 256 5.48 7.40 6.01
C VAL A 256 4.04 7.43 5.51
N TYR A 257 3.12 7.59 6.43
CA TYR A 257 1.71 7.79 6.14
C TYR A 257 1.38 9.28 5.96
N ALA A 258 0.41 9.54 5.11
CA ALA A 258 -0.07 10.90 4.87
C ALA A 258 -1.59 10.95 4.72
N THR A 259 -2.14 12.13 5.05
CA THR A 259 -3.50 12.54 4.70
C THR A 259 -3.44 13.62 3.62
N VAL A 260 -4.50 13.75 2.85
CA VAL A 260 -4.58 14.72 1.75
C VAL A 260 -5.13 16.04 2.27
N LEU A 261 -4.35 17.11 2.18
CA LEU A 261 -4.77 18.48 2.47
C LEU A 261 -5.39 19.16 1.24
N GLN A 262 -4.81 18.89 0.07
CA GLN A 262 -5.29 19.40 -1.21
C GLN A 262 -5.10 18.33 -2.28
N GLY A 263 -6.18 18.00 -2.97
CA GLY A 263 -6.17 17.10 -4.11
C GLY A 263 -5.72 17.79 -5.39
N GLY A 264 -5.52 16.99 -6.44
CA GLY A 264 -5.08 17.45 -7.76
C GLY A 264 -4.54 16.29 -8.57
N MET A 265 -3.83 16.60 -9.66
CA MET A 265 -3.15 15.60 -10.48
C MET A 265 -1.69 15.50 -10.07
N VAL A 266 -1.20 14.29 -9.86
CA VAL A 266 0.23 14.02 -9.67
C VAL A 266 0.74 13.15 -10.82
N ARG A 267 1.96 13.41 -11.27
CA ARG A 267 2.63 12.73 -12.38
C ARG A 267 4.02 12.26 -11.97
N ARG A 268 4.49 11.21 -12.58
CA ARG A 268 5.89 10.82 -12.50
C ARG A 268 6.77 11.98 -13.01
N GLY A 269 7.83 12.28 -12.27
CA GLY A 269 8.73 13.41 -12.53
C GLY A 269 8.29 14.74 -11.91
N ASP A 270 7.10 14.84 -11.33
CA ASP A 270 6.68 16.06 -10.64
C ASP A 270 7.65 16.37 -9.48
N PRO A 271 8.00 17.65 -9.26
CA PRO A 271 8.85 18.05 -8.14
C PRO A 271 8.17 17.79 -6.82
N VAL A 272 8.96 17.40 -5.81
CA VAL A 272 8.52 17.16 -4.45
C VAL A 272 9.17 18.17 -3.52
N ARG A 273 8.34 18.94 -2.80
CA ARG A 273 8.80 19.99 -1.88
C ARG A 273 8.25 19.78 -0.49
N LEU A 274 9.04 20.12 0.51
CA LEU A 274 8.72 19.96 1.92
C LEU A 274 8.63 21.35 2.60
N GLN A 275 7.52 21.56 3.37
CA GLN A 275 7.26 22.77 4.18
C GLN A 275 7.25 22.46 5.68
#